data_3c99d72788a52c0fa382bd7e10656c35
#
_entry.id   3c99d72788a52c0fa382bd7e10656c35
#
_cell.length_a   1.000
_cell.length_b   1.000
_cell.length_c   1.000
_cell.angle_alpha   90.00
_cell.angle_beta   90.00
_cell.angle_gamma   90.00
#
_symmetry.space_group_name_H-M   'P 1'
#
loop_
_entity.id
_entity.type
_entity.pdbx_description
1 polymer ?
#
loop_
_entity_poly.entity_id
_entity_poly.type
_entity_poly.pdbx_seq_one_letter_code
_entity_poly.pdbx_strand_id
1 'polypeptide(L)'
;LDNLILPTGVAIQTAGILIGLKRYNKKVNRIVCVCVGPTREKKLAGYFKDVYEDDIKNYHPFEMIAHKAPYSKSMNFKIEGEYIDDIYEGKAYDWLLKNIDYKKEKTMMWLVGKRPRTDEIEHLISEKKIIENETRNNRRL
;
A
#
# COMPACT_ATOMS: atom_id res chain seq x y z
N LEU A 1 15.33 11.78 -2.25
CA LEU A 1 14.36 10.88 -2.87
C LEU A 1 13.58 11.67 -3.91
N ASP A 2 13.59 11.20 -5.17
CA ASP A 2 12.90 11.91 -6.24
C ASP A 2 11.42 11.59 -6.24
N ASN A 3 11.05 10.31 -6.14
CA ASN A 3 9.66 9.90 -6.14
C ASN A 3 9.34 8.98 -4.96
N LEU A 4 8.20 9.23 -4.33
CA LEU A 4 7.56 8.33 -3.38
C LEU A 4 6.19 7.92 -3.92
N ILE A 5 6.02 6.64 -4.20
CA ILE A 5 4.80 6.07 -4.76
C ILE A 5 4.03 5.35 -3.66
N LEU A 6 2.77 5.75 -3.46
CA LEU A 6 1.89 5.24 -2.41
C LEU A 6 0.67 4.54 -3.01
N PRO A 7 0.55 3.21 -2.85
CA PRO A 7 -0.72 2.53 -3.11
C PRO A 7 -1.78 3.10 -2.17
N THR A 8 -2.90 3.56 -2.71
CA THR A 8 -3.87 4.30 -1.91
C THR A 8 -5.28 3.72 -2.02
N GLY A 9 -5.77 3.22 -0.89
CA GLY A 9 -7.17 2.82 -0.71
C GLY A 9 -7.97 3.93 -0.04
N VAL A 10 -7.94 3.97 1.29
CA VAL A 10 -8.68 4.96 2.10
C VAL A 10 -7.86 6.20 2.48
N ALA A 11 -6.61 6.29 2.04
CA ALA A 11 -5.67 7.40 2.22
C ALA A 11 -5.13 7.63 3.66
N ILE A 12 -5.39 6.73 4.61
CA ILE A 12 -4.87 6.84 5.99
C ILE A 12 -3.35 6.79 6.01
N GLN A 13 -2.73 5.92 5.21
CA GLN A 13 -1.27 5.83 5.11
C GLN A 13 -0.66 7.10 4.52
N THR A 14 -1.31 7.67 3.51
CA THR A 14 -0.92 8.97 2.94
C THR A 14 -0.90 10.03 4.04
N ALA A 15 -1.95 10.10 4.87
CA ALA A 15 -1.98 11.01 6.02
C ALA A 15 -0.79 10.81 6.96
N GLY A 16 -0.53 9.56 7.38
CA GLY A 16 0.59 9.23 8.26
C GLY A 16 1.95 9.65 7.69
N ILE A 17 2.17 9.43 6.40
CA ILE A 17 3.41 9.81 5.71
C ILE A 17 3.55 11.34 5.66
N LEU A 18 2.50 12.08 5.28
CA LEU A 18 2.53 13.54 5.24
C LEU A 18 2.82 14.15 6.61
N ILE A 19 2.19 13.61 7.66
CA ILE A 19 2.43 14.01 9.05
C ILE A 19 3.89 13.72 9.45
N GLY A 20 4.38 12.53 9.13
CA GLY A 20 5.78 12.14 9.40
C GLY A 20 6.78 13.06 8.71
N LEU A 21 6.58 13.36 7.43
CA LEU A 21 7.45 14.27 6.68
C LEU A 21 7.48 15.67 7.32
N LYS A 22 6.31 16.22 7.69
CA LYS A 22 6.23 17.50 8.41
C LYS A 22 6.93 17.44 9.76
N ARG A 23 6.62 16.45 10.59
CA ARG A 23 7.17 16.29 11.94
C ARG A 23 8.68 16.18 11.97
N TYR A 24 9.26 15.46 11.02
CA TYR A 24 10.69 15.22 10.94
C TYR A 24 11.42 16.14 9.96
N ASN A 25 10.74 17.17 9.45
CA ASN A 25 11.28 18.11 8.47
C ASN A 25 11.97 17.42 7.29
N LYS A 26 11.33 16.37 6.76
CA LYS A 26 11.81 15.62 5.59
C LYS A 26 11.09 16.04 4.33
N LYS A 27 11.80 15.97 3.21
CA LYS A 27 11.27 16.33 1.89
C LYS A 27 11.47 15.20 0.89
N VAL A 28 10.53 15.10 -0.01
CA VAL A 28 10.57 14.24 -1.20
C VAL A 28 10.27 15.14 -2.39
N ASN A 29 10.90 14.95 -3.52
CA ASN A 29 10.63 15.84 -4.66
C ASN A 29 9.19 15.67 -5.15
N ARG A 30 8.69 14.43 -5.23
CA ARG A 30 7.35 14.12 -5.70
C ARG A 30 6.72 12.99 -4.89
N ILE A 31 5.46 13.17 -4.47
CA ILE A 31 4.64 12.12 -3.84
C ILE A 31 3.46 11.83 -4.75
N VAL A 32 3.32 10.58 -5.17
CA VAL A 32 2.22 10.11 -6.01
C VAL A 32 1.43 9.04 -5.30
N CYS A 33 0.17 9.32 -5.05
CA CYS A 33 -0.80 8.41 -4.48
C CYS A 33 -1.60 7.75 -5.60
N VAL A 34 -1.32 6.48 -5.88
CA VAL A 34 -2.05 5.73 -6.90
C VAL A 34 -3.28 5.10 -6.26
N CYS A 35 -4.44 5.66 -6.56
CA CYS A 35 -5.71 5.25 -5.99
C CYS A 35 -6.34 4.09 -6.76
N VAL A 36 -6.80 3.09 -6.04
CA VAL A 36 -7.64 2.03 -6.58
C VAL A 36 -9.10 2.45 -6.48
N GLY A 37 -9.66 2.89 -7.60
CA GLY A 37 -10.94 3.59 -7.67
C GLY A 37 -10.77 5.12 -7.67
N PRO A 38 -11.78 5.90 -7.25
CA PRO A 38 -11.72 7.35 -7.31
C PRO A 38 -10.66 7.92 -6.36
N THR A 39 -10.15 9.10 -6.67
CA THR A 39 -9.23 9.84 -5.82
C THR A 39 -9.87 10.21 -4.47
N ARG A 40 -9.05 10.45 -3.47
CA ARG A 40 -9.48 10.61 -2.07
C ARG A 40 -9.09 11.96 -1.45
N GLU A 41 -8.79 12.96 -2.27
CA GLU A 41 -8.32 14.28 -1.78
C GLU A 41 -9.29 14.91 -0.78
N LYS A 42 -10.60 14.91 -1.10
CA LYS A 42 -11.62 15.48 -0.20
C LYS A 42 -11.69 14.74 1.13
N LYS A 43 -11.61 13.41 1.09
CA LYS A 43 -11.62 12.57 2.29
C LYS A 43 -10.38 12.82 3.14
N LEU A 44 -9.22 12.90 2.49
CA LEU A 44 -7.96 13.16 3.16
C LEU A 44 -7.94 14.56 3.79
N ALA A 45 -8.40 15.58 3.07
CA ALA A 45 -8.52 16.94 3.58
C ALA A 45 -9.49 17.03 4.79
N GLY A 46 -10.64 16.32 4.72
CA GLY A 46 -11.56 16.20 5.86
C GLY A 46 -10.89 15.56 7.07
N TYR A 47 -10.14 14.50 6.88
CA TYR A 47 -9.40 13.84 7.95
C TYR A 47 -8.41 14.78 8.66
N PHE A 48 -7.64 15.58 7.90
CA PHE A 48 -6.72 16.55 8.48
C PHE A 48 -7.46 17.63 9.28
N LYS A 49 -8.58 18.14 8.76
CA LYS A 49 -9.41 19.13 9.45
C LYS A 49 -10.04 18.57 10.73
N ASP A 50 -10.61 17.37 10.66
CA ASP A 50 -11.43 16.82 11.75
C ASP A 50 -10.58 16.18 12.87
N VAL A 51 -9.41 15.61 12.53
CA VAL A 51 -8.57 14.88 13.49
C VAL A 51 -7.38 15.70 13.97
N TYR A 52 -6.81 16.51 13.09
CA TYR A 52 -5.60 17.30 13.40
C TYR A 52 -5.87 18.80 13.54
N GLU A 53 -7.10 19.23 13.31
CA GLU A 53 -7.48 20.65 13.34
C GLU A 53 -6.56 21.52 12.46
N ASP A 54 -6.06 20.97 11.35
CA ASP A 54 -5.07 21.59 10.47
C ASP A 54 -5.51 21.47 8.98
N ASP A 55 -5.00 22.38 8.14
CA ASP A 55 -5.24 22.33 6.69
C ASP A 55 -4.18 21.42 6.02
N ILE A 56 -4.65 20.52 5.17
CA ILE A 56 -3.76 19.64 4.39
C ILE A 56 -2.74 20.41 3.55
N LYS A 57 -3.04 21.66 3.18
CA LYS A 57 -2.12 22.54 2.45
C LYS A 57 -0.86 22.90 3.23
N ASN A 58 -0.89 22.75 4.56
CA ASN A 58 0.25 22.97 5.44
C ASN A 58 1.24 21.78 5.44
N TYR A 59 0.96 20.76 4.66
CA TYR A 59 1.79 19.56 4.54
C TYR A 59 2.48 19.47 3.19
N HIS A 60 3.32 18.47 3.02
CA HIS A 60 4.04 18.24 1.77
C HIS A 60 3.05 18.08 0.61
N PRO A 61 3.27 18.75 -0.54
CA PRO A 61 2.42 18.59 -1.70
C PRO A 61 2.46 17.15 -2.22
N PHE A 62 1.34 16.68 -2.70
CA PHE A 62 1.18 15.35 -3.28
C PHE A 62 0.16 15.41 -4.43
N GLU A 63 0.19 14.41 -5.28
CA GLU A 63 -0.81 14.19 -6.31
C GLU A 63 -1.53 12.86 -6.09
N MET A 64 -2.82 12.81 -6.40
CA MET A 64 -3.62 11.59 -6.40
C MET A 64 -4.05 11.24 -7.82
N ILE A 65 -3.80 10.01 -8.21
CA ILE A 65 -4.11 9.50 -9.54
C ILE A 65 -5.01 8.28 -9.39
N ALA A 66 -6.19 8.31 -10.03
CA ALA A 66 -7.04 7.13 -10.14
C ALA A 66 -6.45 6.17 -11.18
N HIS A 67 -6.13 4.94 -10.75
CA HIS A 67 -5.69 3.92 -11.70
C HIS A 67 -6.84 3.51 -12.63
N LYS A 68 -6.55 3.36 -13.92
CA LYS A 68 -7.58 3.06 -14.94
C LYS A 68 -8.23 1.69 -14.80
N ALA A 69 -7.53 0.71 -14.23
CA ALA A 69 -8.09 -0.62 -14.04
C ALA A 69 -9.11 -0.65 -12.90
N PRO A 70 -10.24 -1.35 -13.07
CA PRO A 70 -11.26 -1.46 -12.03
C PRO A 70 -10.71 -2.19 -10.79
N TYR A 71 -11.39 -2.02 -9.65
CA TYR A 71 -10.99 -2.64 -8.38
C TYR A 71 -10.80 -4.16 -8.51
N SER A 72 -11.73 -4.82 -9.19
CA SER A 72 -11.76 -6.29 -9.37
C SER A 72 -10.62 -6.85 -10.24
N LYS A 73 -9.91 -6.00 -10.99
CA LYS A 73 -8.80 -6.46 -11.83
C LYS A 73 -7.54 -6.61 -11.02
N SER A 74 -7.08 -7.84 -10.85
CA SER A 74 -5.78 -8.16 -10.26
C SER A 74 -4.63 -7.85 -11.21
N MET A 75 -3.52 -7.39 -10.66
CA MET A 75 -2.27 -7.13 -11.36
C MET A 75 -1.12 -7.83 -10.63
N ASN A 76 -0.76 -9.01 -11.13
CA ASN A 76 0.23 -9.88 -10.49
C ASN A 76 1.65 -9.48 -10.89
N PHE A 77 2.37 -8.87 -9.95
CA PHE A 77 3.78 -8.55 -10.10
C PHE A 77 4.62 -9.20 -9.01
N LYS A 78 5.91 -9.37 -9.32
CA LYS A 78 6.91 -9.80 -8.35
C LYS A 78 7.98 -8.71 -8.22
N ILE A 79 8.42 -8.48 -6.99
CA ILE A 79 9.58 -7.66 -6.67
C ILE A 79 10.55 -8.56 -5.91
N GLU A 80 11.77 -8.69 -6.41
CA GLU A 80 12.81 -9.58 -5.85
C GLU A 80 12.36 -11.04 -5.68
N GLY A 81 11.50 -11.52 -6.57
CA GLY A 81 10.97 -12.88 -6.55
C GLY A 81 9.67 -13.06 -5.77
N GLU A 82 9.31 -12.12 -4.90
CA GLU A 82 8.11 -12.18 -4.07
C GLU A 82 6.93 -11.47 -4.72
N TYR A 83 5.74 -12.08 -4.62
CA TYR A 83 4.50 -11.43 -5.07
C TYR A 83 4.11 -10.29 -4.15
N ILE A 84 3.77 -9.15 -4.72
CA ILE A 84 3.14 -8.03 -4.01
C ILE A 84 1.61 -8.15 -4.04
N ASP A 85 0.89 -7.37 -3.23
CA ASP A 85 -0.59 -7.32 -3.30
C ASP A 85 -1.04 -6.96 -4.73
N ASP A 86 -1.94 -7.73 -5.28
CA ASP A 86 -2.36 -7.66 -6.68
C ASP A 86 -3.41 -6.57 -6.96
N ILE A 87 -3.99 -5.98 -5.92
CA ILE A 87 -5.04 -4.96 -6.04
C ILE A 87 -4.47 -3.55 -5.86
N TYR A 88 -3.81 -3.29 -4.74
CA TYR A 88 -3.30 -1.95 -4.41
C TYR A 88 -1.88 -1.75 -4.92
N GLU A 89 -0.93 -2.57 -4.44
CA GLU A 89 0.47 -2.46 -4.81
C GLU A 89 0.69 -2.80 -6.29
N GLY A 90 0.00 -3.82 -6.81
CA GLY A 90 0.09 -4.19 -8.22
C GLY A 90 -0.29 -3.05 -9.15
N LYS A 91 -1.35 -2.30 -8.84
CA LYS A 91 -1.74 -1.12 -9.64
C LYS A 91 -0.78 0.05 -9.48
N ALA A 92 -0.29 0.28 -8.27
CA ALA A 92 0.72 1.32 -8.06
C ALA A 92 2.03 1.00 -8.78
N TYR A 93 2.42 -0.27 -8.80
CA TYR A 93 3.61 -0.73 -9.51
C TYR A 93 3.43 -0.66 -11.03
N ASP A 94 2.26 -1.05 -11.56
CA ASP A 94 1.92 -0.87 -12.98
C ASP A 94 2.02 0.60 -13.41
N TRP A 95 1.48 1.50 -12.58
CA TRP A 95 1.59 2.93 -12.83
C TRP A 95 3.04 3.41 -12.79
N LEU A 96 3.81 2.99 -11.79
CA LEU A 96 5.24 3.33 -11.66
C LEU A 96 6.02 2.95 -12.91
N LEU A 97 5.89 1.69 -13.36
CA LEU A 97 6.61 1.18 -14.53
C LEU A 97 6.30 1.95 -15.82
N LYS A 98 5.10 2.53 -15.93
CA LYS A 98 4.65 3.26 -17.12
C LYS A 98 5.00 4.75 -17.10
N ASN A 99 5.25 5.33 -15.93
CA ASN A 99 5.33 6.78 -15.76
C ASN A 99 6.64 7.29 -15.16
N ILE A 100 7.47 6.40 -14.60
CA ILE A 100 8.71 6.79 -13.91
C ILE A 100 9.89 6.02 -14.52
N ASP A 101 10.94 6.74 -14.89
CA ASP A 101 12.22 6.12 -15.22
C ASP A 101 13.03 5.84 -13.94
N TYR A 102 12.59 4.78 -13.21
CA TYR A 102 13.19 4.40 -11.92
C TYR A 102 14.67 3.96 -12.02
N LYS A 103 15.22 3.83 -13.23
CA LYS A 103 16.66 3.61 -13.44
C LYS A 103 17.46 4.90 -13.31
N LYS A 104 16.84 6.05 -13.57
CA LYS A 104 17.46 7.37 -13.49
C LYS A 104 17.02 8.16 -12.25
N GLU A 105 15.83 7.90 -11.75
CA GLU A 105 15.23 8.62 -10.63
C GLU A 105 15.21 7.73 -9.38
N LYS A 106 15.68 8.27 -8.24
CA LYS A 106 15.61 7.59 -6.94
C LYS A 106 14.16 7.46 -6.52
N THR A 107 13.58 6.30 -6.78
CA THR A 107 12.17 6.03 -6.54
C THR A 107 12.00 5.00 -5.43
N MET A 108 11.09 5.30 -4.50
CA MET A 108 10.63 4.38 -3.49
C MET A 108 9.13 4.12 -3.70
N MET A 109 8.73 2.87 -3.68
CA MET A 109 7.34 2.49 -3.57
C MET A 109 7.10 1.93 -2.17
N TRP A 110 6.05 2.45 -1.50
CA TRP A 110 5.68 1.98 -0.18
C TRP A 110 4.84 0.72 -0.30
N LEU A 111 5.36 -0.40 0.17
CA LEU A 111 4.64 -1.67 0.23
C LEU A 111 4.03 -1.83 1.63
N VAL A 112 2.75 -2.14 1.69
CA VAL A 112 2.01 -2.21 2.95
C VAL A 112 1.77 -3.62 3.41
N GLY A 113 1.63 -4.52 2.47
CA GLY A 113 1.34 -5.91 2.80
C GLY A 113 1.12 -6.76 1.56
N LYS A 114 0.89 -8.02 1.82
CA LYS A 114 0.62 -9.04 0.83
C LYS A 114 -0.72 -9.67 1.15
N ARG A 115 -1.58 -9.83 0.16
CA ARG A 115 -2.74 -10.72 0.32
C ARG A 115 -2.23 -12.15 0.34
N PRO A 116 -2.60 -12.95 1.35
CA PRO A 116 -2.29 -14.37 1.30
C PRO A 116 -2.98 -14.97 0.07
N ARG A 117 -2.25 -15.77 -0.68
CA ARG A 117 -2.79 -16.49 -1.84
C ARG A 117 -3.62 -17.67 -1.37
N THR A 118 -4.52 -18.16 -2.22
CA THR A 118 -5.37 -19.31 -1.88
C THR A 118 -4.54 -20.54 -1.48
N ASP A 119 -3.46 -20.81 -2.22
CA ASP A 119 -2.53 -21.90 -1.94
C ASP A 119 -1.80 -21.72 -0.58
N GLU A 120 -1.41 -20.52 -0.23
CA GLU A 120 -0.81 -20.20 1.08
C GLU A 120 -1.83 -20.37 2.21
N ILE A 121 -3.09 -19.97 2.01
CA ILE A 121 -4.16 -20.15 2.99
C ILE A 121 -4.45 -21.66 3.19
N GLU A 122 -4.55 -22.43 2.10
CA GLU A 122 -4.78 -23.87 2.15
C GLU A 122 -3.65 -24.59 2.88
N HIS A 123 -2.40 -24.19 2.65
CA HIS A 123 -1.26 -24.73 3.37
C HIS A 123 -1.34 -24.43 4.86
N LEU A 124 -1.59 -23.19 5.27
CA LEU A 124 -1.74 -22.79 6.68
C LEU A 124 -2.89 -23.53 7.37
N ILE A 125 -4.02 -23.74 6.67
CA ILE A 125 -5.15 -24.51 7.20
C ILE A 125 -4.77 -25.97 7.40
N SER A 126 -4.02 -26.57 6.47
CA SER A 126 -3.57 -27.96 6.59
C SER A 126 -2.58 -28.14 7.74
N GLU A 127 -1.60 -27.26 7.90
CA GLU A 127 -0.66 -27.26 9.02
C GLU A 127 -1.40 -27.13 10.38
N LYS A 128 -2.36 -26.20 10.48
CA LYS A 128 -3.14 -26.02 11.70
C LYS A 128 -3.90 -27.29 12.09
N LYS A 129 -4.51 -27.97 11.11
CA LYS A 129 -5.21 -29.26 11.35
C LYS A 129 -4.27 -30.36 11.85
N ILE A 130 -3.05 -30.42 11.34
CA ILE A 130 -2.03 -31.38 11.77
C ILE A 130 -1.69 -31.11 13.25
N ILE A 131 -1.37 -29.86 13.61
CA ILE A 131 -1.03 -29.46 14.99
C ILE A 131 -2.18 -29.74 15.95
N GLU A 132 -3.42 -29.45 15.59
CA GLU A 132 -4.60 -29.72 16.41
C GLU A 132 -4.78 -31.23 16.66
N ASN A 133 -4.54 -32.07 15.66
CA ASN A 133 -4.64 -33.52 15.79
C ASN A 133 -3.53 -34.11 16.70
N GLU A 134 -2.30 -33.64 16.55
CA GLU A 134 -1.18 -34.02 17.40
C GLU A 134 -1.41 -33.62 18.85
N THR A 135 -1.92 -32.41 19.09
CA THR A 135 -2.24 -31.90 20.42
C THR A 135 -3.36 -32.73 21.09
N ARG A 136 -4.37 -33.16 20.32
CA ARG A 136 -5.45 -34.02 20.82
C ARG A 136 -4.95 -35.42 21.18
N ASN A 137 -4.05 -35.99 20.39
CA ASN A 137 -3.49 -37.33 20.66
C ASN A 137 -2.60 -37.31 21.88
N ASN A 138 -1.80 -36.27 22.09
CA ASN A 138 -0.93 -36.13 23.27
C ASN A 138 -1.70 -35.87 24.57
N ARG A 139 -2.97 -35.43 24.53
CA ARG A 139 -3.83 -35.29 25.72
C ARG A 139 -4.59 -36.55 26.08
N ARG A 140 -4.49 -37.60 25.29
CA ARG A 140 -5.16 -38.90 25.54
C ARG A 140 -4.21 -39.98 26.06
N LEU A 141 -2.93 -39.66 26.25
CA LEU A 141 -1.91 -40.43 26.96
C LEU A 141 -1.71 -39.88 28.37
#